data_384acb34b82d17ae30b81df3e35cafe8
#
_entry.id   384acb34b82d17ae30b81df3e35cafe8
#
_cell.length_a   1.000
_cell.length_b   1.000
_cell.length_c   1.000
_cell.angle_alpha   90.00
_cell.angle_beta   90.00
_cell.angle_gamma   90.00
#
_symmetry.space_group_name_H-M   'P 1'
#
loop_
_entity.id
_entity.type
_entity.pdbx_description
1 polymer ?
#
loop_
_entity_poly.entity_id
_entity_poly.type
_entity_poly.pdbx_seq_one_letter_code
_entity_poly.pdbx_strand_id
1 'polypeptide(L)'
;MKEMKLWMLTSCRACSRSTKRAGSYCARSIVAFAAILTLCGACVVVSCSKDDDNKTVVTPASKEYFTLWNQCEALTALQDYVKDVTNPTSANFIPVEDRIATFDMDGTFVGELYPSYFEYNMLEYRVLDDATYKAPKDVVETAQEIRDFVRNGKKLPDHFDMKHAYAAAKAYAGMTLAEFDAYVKAYAAKPANGFSGMTYGESFYKPMLEVFEYLKDNGFTYYVVSGSDRFICRALVERIGIPSNRVIGMDVKLRSTSQGTAEGVNYTMGREEDLVRTDELIIKNLKTNKVLQISQEIGKKPVLSFGNSGGDAAMHNYALGNKRYKTAAFMLIADDDQRDHANREKALALGEQWRQAGYHVISMRDDFKTIYGNGVTKTDFTFPSR
;
A
#
# COMPACT_ATOMS: atom_id res chain seq x y z
N MET A 1 28.67 -44.02 -5.56
CA MET A 1 28.13 -45.24 -4.92
C MET A 1 28.92 -45.53 -3.68
N LYS A 2 28.26 -45.75 -2.52
CA LYS A 2 28.80 -45.82 -1.13
C LYS A 2 29.31 -44.44 -0.66
N GLU A 3 28.68 -43.74 0.22
CA GLU A 3 28.17 -44.00 1.57
C GLU A 3 27.02 -43.01 1.86
N MET A 4 25.89 -43.54 2.07
CA MET A 4 24.75 -42.84 2.64
C MET A 4 23.83 -43.87 3.28
N LYS A 5 24.22 -44.30 4.48
CA LYS A 5 23.36 -45.03 5.42
C LYS A 5 24.07 -45.07 6.76
N LEU A 6 23.59 -44.31 7.70
CA LEU A 6 23.54 -44.69 9.10
C LEU A 6 23.39 -43.45 9.99
N TRP A 7 22.16 -43.07 10.27
CA TRP A 7 21.77 -42.39 11.52
C TRP A 7 20.24 -42.37 11.63
N MET A 8 19.70 -43.55 11.79
CA MET A 8 18.41 -43.80 12.43
C MET A 8 18.60 -44.95 13.39
N LEU A 9 18.06 -44.85 14.58
CA LEU A 9 18.01 -45.81 15.69
C LEU A 9 19.04 -45.56 16.82
N THR A 10 18.54 -44.93 17.83
CA THR A 10 18.71 -45.08 19.28
C THR A 10 18.33 -43.74 19.91
N SER A 11 17.34 -43.57 20.73
CA SER A 11 16.99 -44.35 21.90
C SER A 11 15.60 -43.94 22.41
N CYS A 12 14.79 -44.93 22.50
CA CYS A 12 13.61 -44.94 23.35
C CYS A 12 13.99 -45.78 24.54
N ARG A 13 14.06 -45.19 25.76
CA ARG A 13 13.86 -45.87 27.06
C ARG A 13 14.36 -44.99 28.22
N ALA A 14 13.42 -44.42 28.95
CA ALA A 14 13.39 -44.56 30.41
C ALA A 14 12.17 -43.85 30.97
N CYS A 15 11.09 -44.59 31.08
CA CYS A 15 9.99 -44.30 31.98
C CYS A 15 10.15 -45.24 33.17
N SER A 16 10.28 -44.71 34.37
CA SER A 16 9.65 -45.38 35.54
C SER A 16 9.92 -44.64 36.86
N ARG A 17 8.83 -44.33 37.52
CA ARG A 17 8.58 -44.35 38.96
C ARG A 17 9.24 -43.30 39.88
N SER A 18 8.42 -42.42 40.41
CA SER A 18 8.24 -42.40 41.88
C SER A 18 6.93 -41.70 42.24
N THR A 19 6.16 -42.43 42.99
CA THR A 19 4.87 -42.11 43.60
C THR A 19 5.03 -41.38 44.94
N LYS A 20 3.97 -40.58 45.29
CA LYS A 20 3.49 -40.25 46.64
C LYS A 20 4.12 -39.05 47.37
N ARG A 21 3.36 -38.00 47.50
CA ARG A 21 2.70 -37.66 48.78
C ARG A 21 1.67 -36.56 48.58
N ALA A 22 0.49 -36.84 49.12
CA ALA A 22 -0.65 -35.95 49.23
C ALA A 22 -0.39 -34.90 50.32
N GLY A 23 -1.00 -33.73 50.13
CA GLY A 23 -1.08 -32.68 51.12
C GLY A 23 -2.12 -31.67 50.69
N SER A 24 -3.31 -31.82 51.22
CA SER A 24 -4.44 -30.91 51.14
C SER A 24 -4.10 -29.49 51.61
N TYR A 25 -4.60 -28.47 50.92
CA TYR A 25 -5.18 -27.27 51.54
C TYR A 25 -5.99 -26.56 50.46
N CYS A 26 -7.26 -26.70 50.57
CA CYS A 26 -8.29 -25.74 50.87
C CYS A 26 -8.62 -24.72 49.75
N ALA A 27 -9.83 -24.97 49.28
CA ALA A 27 -10.66 -24.06 48.52
C ALA A 27 -10.65 -22.62 49.06
N ARG A 28 -10.57 -21.68 48.18
CA ARG A 28 -11.29 -20.40 48.14
C ARG A 28 -10.61 -19.44 47.13
N SER A 29 -11.25 -19.26 46.00
CA SER A 29 -11.41 -18.00 45.28
C SER A 29 -11.86 -18.30 43.85
N ILE A 30 -13.09 -18.73 43.72
CA ILE A 30 -13.87 -18.55 42.50
C ILE A 30 -14.72 -17.33 42.77
N VAL A 31 -14.29 -16.13 42.37
CA VAL A 31 -15.15 -14.97 42.09
C VAL A 31 -14.35 -14.02 41.19
N ALA A 32 -15.03 -13.57 40.13
CA ALA A 32 -14.72 -12.37 39.33
C ALA A 32 -13.65 -12.48 38.24
N PHE A 33 -14.04 -13.07 37.10
CA PHE A 33 -13.70 -12.49 35.77
C PHE A 33 -14.87 -12.72 34.81
N ALA A 34 -15.97 -12.03 35.10
CA ALA A 34 -17.07 -11.85 34.16
C ALA A 34 -17.58 -10.44 34.34
N ALA A 35 -17.00 -9.50 33.66
CA ALA A 35 -17.61 -8.18 33.37
C ALA A 35 -16.55 -7.26 32.74
N ILE A 36 -16.34 -7.29 31.46
CA ILE A 36 -16.07 -6.13 30.59
C ILE A 36 -16.39 -6.61 29.15
N LEU A 37 -17.67 -6.64 28.89
CA LEU A 37 -18.26 -6.77 27.56
C LEU A 37 -19.60 -6.05 27.62
N THR A 38 -19.52 -4.74 27.70
CA THR A 38 -20.69 -3.87 27.48
C THR A 38 -20.16 -2.46 27.30
N LEU A 39 -20.28 -1.99 26.09
CA LEU A 39 -20.70 -0.62 25.77
C LEU A 39 -20.41 -0.33 24.29
N CYS A 40 -21.36 -0.70 23.47
CA CYS A 40 -21.85 0.09 22.33
C CYS A 40 -23.07 -0.65 21.75
N GLY A 41 -24.09 -0.70 22.54
CA GLY A 41 -25.45 -1.05 22.10
C GLY A 41 -26.39 -0.13 22.83
N ALA A 42 -26.97 0.82 22.13
CA ALA A 42 -28.05 1.64 22.66
C ALA A 42 -29.25 0.72 22.97
N CYS A 43 -29.36 0.28 24.22
CA CYS A 43 -30.57 -0.32 24.72
C CYS A 43 -31.64 0.77 24.86
N VAL A 44 -32.56 0.84 23.93
CA VAL A 44 -33.82 1.54 24.10
C VAL A 44 -34.67 0.71 25.07
N VAL A 45 -34.82 1.20 26.28
CA VAL A 45 -35.79 0.66 27.24
C VAL A 45 -37.19 1.05 26.74
N VAL A 46 -37.94 0.07 26.28
CA VAL A 46 -39.37 0.26 25.93
C VAL A 46 -40.16 0.30 27.22
N SER A 47 -40.57 1.48 27.65
CA SER A 47 -41.62 1.70 28.63
C SER A 47 -42.95 1.55 27.89
N CYS A 48 -43.77 0.58 28.26
CA CYS A 48 -45.13 0.46 27.78
C CYS A 48 -45.99 1.54 28.42
N SER A 49 -46.29 2.60 27.69
CA SER A 49 -47.50 3.40 27.87
C SER A 49 -48.24 3.39 26.54
N LYS A 50 -49.54 3.01 26.63
CA LYS A 50 -50.47 3.10 25.50
C LYS A 50 -50.66 4.60 25.21
N ASP A 51 -50.45 4.95 23.98
CA ASP A 51 -51.27 5.75 23.07
C ASP A 51 -50.43 6.42 21.99
N ASP A 52 -51.01 6.41 20.80
CA ASP A 52 -50.68 7.11 19.55
C ASP A 52 -49.63 6.54 18.62
N ASP A 53 -50.18 5.95 17.56
CA ASP A 53 -49.54 5.55 16.31
C ASP A 53 -48.90 6.75 15.59
N ASN A 54 -47.59 6.90 15.69
CA ASN A 54 -46.74 7.37 14.62
C ASN A 54 -45.24 7.10 14.93
N LYS A 55 -44.82 5.84 14.98
CA LYS A 55 -43.41 5.51 15.01
C LYS A 55 -42.84 5.64 13.61
N THR A 56 -42.23 6.79 13.33
CA THR A 56 -41.32 6.93 12.21
C THR A 56 -40.16 5.93 12.44
N VAL A 57 -40.20 4.82 11.73
CA VAL A 57 -39.02 3.92 11.67
C VAL A 57 -37.93 4.69 10.93
N VAL A 58 -37.00 5.23 11.69
CA VAL A 58 -35.76 5.81 11.11
C VAL A 58 -34.97 4.61 10.59
N THR A 59 -35.15 4.28 9.33
CA THR A 59 -34.25 3.37 8.61
C THR A 59 -32.88 4.04 8.60
N PRO A 60 -31.77 3.38 9.03
CA PRO A 60 -30.46 3.94 8.89
C PRO A 60 -30.26 4.31 7.43
N ALA A 61 -29.83 5.53 7.16
CA ALA A 61 -29.53 5.96 5.80
C ALA A 61 -28.52 4.95 5.21
N SER A 62 -28.85 4.37 4.06
CA SER A 62 -27.92 3.51 3.35
C SER A 62 -26.69 4.33 3.03
N LYS A 63 -25.49 3.81 3.36
CA LYS A 63 -24.22 4.47 3.06
C LYS A 63 -24.13 4.68 1.55
N GLU A 64 -23.96 5.91 1.14
CA GLU A 64 -23.73 6.28 -0.27
C GLU A 64 -22.24 6.17 -0.59
N TYR A 65 -21.91 5.49 -1.67
CA TYR A 65 -20.54 5.35 -2.18
C TYR A 65 -20.39 6.11 -3.50
N PHE A 66 -19.17 6.43 -3.85
CA PHE A 66 -18.79 7.02 -5.13
C PHE A 66 -19.42 8.40 -5.38
N THR A 67 -19.53 9.18 -4.31
CA THR A 67 -20.06 10.55 -4.37
C THR A 67 -19.16 11.48 -5.17
N LEU A 68 -17.88 11.16 -5.27
CA LEU A 68 -16.84 11.89 -5.98
C LEU A 68 -16.60 11.36 -7.41
N TRP A 69 -17.41 10.40 -7.87
CA TRP A 69 -17.37 9.87 -9.23
C TRP A 69 -18.52 10.41 -10.08
N ASN A 70 -18.27 10.53 -11.37
CA ASN A 70 -19.32 10.57 -12.36
C ASN A 70 -19.75 9.16 -12.69
N GLN A 71 -21.00 8.99 -13.19
CA GLN A 71 -21.42 7.70 -13.70
C GLN A 71 -20.64 7.37 -14.96
N CYS A 72 -19.90 6.23 -14.96
CA CYS A 72 -19.04 5.84 -16.06
C CYS A 72 -18.97 4.32 -16.20
N GLU A 73 -18.36 3.85 -17.29
CA GLU A 73 -18.22 2.43 -17.58
C GLU A 73 -17.37 1.71 -16.54
N ALA A 74 -16.23 2.30 -16.15
CA ALA A 74 -15.33 1.71 -15.16
C ALA A 74 -15.99 1.55 -13.78
N LEU A 75 -16.74 2.56 -13.34
CA LEU A 75 -17.48 2.49 -12.07
C LEU A 75 -18.57 1.42 -12.13
N THR A 76 -19.34 1.36 -13.22
CA THR A 76 -20.37 0.32 -13.43
C THR A 76 -19.74 -1.06 -13.40
N ALA A 77 -18.62 -1.27 -14.12
CA ALA A 77 -17.90 -2.54 -14.13
C ALA A 77 -17.43 -2.96 -12.72
N LEU A 78 -16.91 -2.01 -11.92
CA LEU A 78 -16.49 -2.28 -10.55
C LEU A 78 -17.67 -2.70 -9.66
N GLN A 79 -18.78 -1.94 -9.73
CA GLN A 79 -19.98 -2.21 -8.93
C GLN A 79 -20.60 -3.54 -9.30
N ASP A 80 -20.75 -3.84 -10.59
CA ASP A 80 -21.30 -5.10 -11.08
C ASP A 80 -20.41 -6.29 -10.71
N TYR A 81 -19.09 -6.13 -10.82
CA TYR A 81 -18.14 -7.15 -10.39
C TYR A 81 -18.31 -7.44 -8.89
N VAL A 82 -18.22 -6.42 -8.04
CA VAL A 82 -18.33 -6.59 -6.58
C VAL A 82 -19.67 -7.19 -6.19
N LYS A 83 -20.78 -6.68 -6.74
CA LYS A 83 -22.14 -7.21 -6.49
C LYS A 83 -22.25 -8.69 -6.85
N ASP A 84 -21.69 -9.09 -7.98
CA ASP A 84 -21.72 -10.48 -8.45
C ASP A 84 -20.91 -11.41 -7.54
N VAL A 85 -19.63 -11.05 -7.27
CA VAL A 85 -18.75 -11.94 -6.51
C VAL A 85 -19.01 -11.96 -4.99
N THR A 86 -19.79 -11.02 -4.48
CA THR A 86 -20.20 -11.00 -3.07
C THR A 86 -21.56 -11.61 -2.81
N ASN A 87 -22.36 -11.85 -3.85
CA ASN A 87 -23.67 -12.46 -3.74
C ASN A 87 -23.56 -13.98 -3.49
N PRO A 88 -24.01 -14.49 -2.32
CA PRO A 88 -23.90 -15.91 -1.98
C PRO A 88 -24.64 -16.86 -2.95
N THR A 89 -25.60 -16.32 -3.73
CA THR A 89 -26.38 -17.11 -4.72
C THR A 89 -25.79 -17.05 -6.12
N SER A 90 -24.75 -16.23 -6.35
CA SER A 90 -24.10 -16.16 -7.65
C SER A 90 -23.17 -17.34 -7.88
N ALA A 91 -23.12 -17.83 -9.13
CA ALA A 91 -22.13 -18.82 -9.55
C ALA A 91 -20.69 -18.29 -9.44
N ASN A 92 -20.52 -16.96 -9.37
CA ASN A 92 -19.22 -16.29 -9.26
C ASN A 92 -18.88 -15.90 -7.81
N PHE A 93 -19.64 -16.38 -6.82
CA PHE A 93 -19.39 -16.04 -5.43
C PHE A 93 -17.94 -16.37 -5.00
N ILE A 94 -17.29 -15.40 -4.37
CA ILE A 94 -15.95 -15.56 -3.81
C ILE A 94 -16.04 -15.49 -2.28
N PRO A 95 -15.55 -16.50 -1.53
CA PRO A 95 -15.44 -16.44 -0.08
C PRO A 95 -14.61 -15.22 0.38
N VAL A 96 -14.94 -14.65 1.55
CA VAL A 96 -14.32 -13.41 2.06
C VAL A 96 -12.79 -13.53 2.15
N GLU A 97 -12.27 -14.67 2.56
CA GLU A 97 -10.84 -14.95 2.69
C GLU A 97 -10.09 -14.98 1.35
N ASP A 98 -10.79 -15.07 0.22
CA ASP A 98 -10.21 -15.09 -1.12
C ASP A 98 -10.51 -13.79 -1.91
N ARG A 99 -11.25 -12.83 -1.33
CA ARG A 99 -11.50 -11.50 -1.91
C ARG A 99 -10.28 -10.60 -1.73
N ILE A 100 -9.26 -10.82 -2.55
CA ILE A 100 -8.00 -10.07 -2.49
C ILE A 100 -7.89 -9.11 -3.67
N ALA A 101 -7.68 -7.82 -3.34
CA ALA A 101 -7.40 -6.77 -4.30
C ALA A 101 -5.97 -6.26 -4.14
N THR A 102 -5.30 -5.94 -5.25
CA THR A 102 -3.99 -5.30 -5.26
C THR A 102 -4.04 -3.94 -5.95
N PHE A 103 -3.34 -2.98 -5.37
CA PHE A 103 -3.27 -1.62 -5.87
C PHE A 103 -1.81 -1.20 -6.03
N ASP A 104 -1.44 -0.67 -7.18
CA ASP A 104 -0.28 0.20 -7.25
C ASP A 104 -0.56 1.48 -6.46
N MET A 105 0.48 2.27 -6.15
CA MET A 105 0.35 3.48 -5.35
C MET A 105 0.43 4.76 -6.19
N ASP A 106 1.63 5.04 -6.70
CA ASP A 106 1.93 6.27 -7.41
C ASP A 106 1.20 6.31 -8.76
N GLY A 107 0.40 7.36 -9.00
CA GLY A 107 -0.43 7.48 -10.19
C GLY A 107 -1.70 6.61 -10.18
N THR A 108 -1.91 5.77 -9.15
CA THR A 108 -3.12 4.95 -8.99
C THR A 108 -4.09 5.50 -7.95
N PHE A 109 -3.58 5.91 -6.78
CA PHE A 109 -4.38 6.60 -5.76
C PHE A 109 -3.59 7.69 -5.00
N VAL A 110 -2.31 7.85 -5.33
CA VAL A 110 -1.42 8.92 -4.89
C VAL A 110 -0.91 9.66 -6.10
N GLY A 111 -0.86 10.98 -6.07
CA GLY A 111 -0.33 11.81 -7.14
C GLY A 111 1.13 11.47 -7.47
N GLU A 112 1.51 11.63 -8.74
CA GLU A 112 2.87 11.37 -9.22
C GLU A 112 3.45 12.51 -10.08
N LEU A 113 2.68 13.61 -10.26
CA LEU A 113 3.00 14.69 -11.19
C LEU A 113 3.33 16.02 -10.49
N TYR A 114 3.94 15.99 -9.28
CA TYR A 114 4.28 17.18 -8.48
C TYR A 114 5.80 17.36 -8.19
N PRO A 115 6.66 17.59 -9.16
CA PRO A 115 6.61 17.39 -10.60
C PRO A 115 7.04 15.99 -11.05
N SER A 116 7.30 15.06 -10.13
CA SER A 116 7.67 13.67 -10.37
C SER A 116 7.23 12.79 -9.19
N TYR A 117 7.57 11.51 -9.18
CA TYR A 117 7.30 10.61 -8.07
C TYR A 117 7.76 11.17 -6.73
N PHE A 118 6.99 10.92 -5.68
CA PHE A 118 7.34 11.33 -4.32
C PHE A 118 8.77 10.90 -3.94
N GLU A 119 9.15 9.65 -4.21
CA GLU A 119 10.47 9.13 -3.86
C GLU A 119 11.60 9.80 -4.67
N TYR A 120 11.35 10.24 -5.92
CA TYR A 120 12.33 10.96 -6.72
C TYR A 120 12.55 12.37 -6.17
N ASN A 121 11.49 13.09 -5.89
CA ASN A 121 11.54 14.43 -5.33
C ASN A 121 12.19 14.43 -3.93
N MET A 122 11.89 13.42 -3.10
CA MET A 122 12.50 13.28 -1.78
C MET A 122 13.99 12.97 -1.86
N LEU A 123 14.43 12.12 -2.81
CA LEU A 123 15.86 11.86 -3.04
C LEU A 123 16.58 13.11 -3.55
N GLU A 124 16.01 13.84 -4.53
CA GLU A 124 16.56 15.09 -5.02
C GLU A 124 16.77 16.06 -3.86
N TYR A 125 15.75 16.28 -3.03
CA TYR A 125 15.83 17.15 -1.87
C TYR A 125 16.90 16.70 -0.87
N ARG A 126 16.91 15.40 -0.50
CA ARG A 126 17.88 14.81 0.45
C ARG A 126 19.31 15.08 0.04
N VAL A 127 19.59 14.93 -1.24
CA VAL A 127 20.95 14.93 -1.77
C VAL A 127 21.44 16.33 -2.13
N LEU A 128 20.57 17.19 -2.65
CA LEU A 128 20.97 18.47 -3.23
C LEU A 128 20.53 19.69 -2.40
N ASP A 129 19.56 19.54 -1.50
CA ASP A 129 19.00 20.68 -0.77
C ASP A 129 19.01 20.47 0.77
N ASP A 130 19.20 19.25 1.29
CA ASP A 130 19.32 18.97 2.72
C ASP A 130 20.78 19.16 3.18
N ALA A 131 21.06 20.29 3.82
CA ALA A 131 22.41 20.62 4.31
C ALA A 131 22.95 19.66 5.39
N THR A 132 22.10 18.80 5.96
CA THR A 132 22.49 17.83 6.99
C THR A 132 23.07 16.54 6.43
N TYR A 133 22.99 16.35 5.10
CA TYR A 133 23.45 15.14 4.43
C TYR A 133 24.54 15.46 3.39
N LYS A 134 25.58 14.63 3.39
CA LYS A 134 26.65 14.68 2.37
C LYS A 134 26.65 13.38 1.58
N ALA A 135 26.13 13.44 0.37
CA ALA A 135 25.98 12.27 -0.48
C ALA A 135 27.28 11.83 -1.17
N PRO A 136 27.46 10.53 -1.44
CA PRO A 136 28.46 10.02 -2.37
C PRO A 136 28.24 10.56 -3.78
N LYS A 137 29.31 10.59 -4.59
CA LYS A 137 29.30 11.20 -5.93
C LYS A 137 28.23 10.57 -6.86
N ASP A 138 28.12 9.26 -6.88
CA ASP A 138 27.14 8.52 -7.70
C ASP A 138 25.69 8.82 -7.31
N VAL A 139 25.44 9.07 -6.03
CA VAL A 139 24.12 9.48 -5.52
C VAL A 139 23.82 10.93 -5.92
N VAL A 140 24.84 11.81 -5.87
CA VAL A 140 24.71 13.20 -6.36
C VAL A 140 24.40 13.24 -7.85
N GLU A 141 25.10 12.44 -8.68
CA GLU A 141 24.84 12.33 -10.12
C GLU A 141 23.39 11.90 -10.40
N THR A 142 22.89 10.91 -9.66
CA THR A 142 21.49 10.44 -9.79
C THR A 142 20.47 11.52 -9.42
N ALA A 143 20.71 12.23 -8.32
CA ALA A 143 19.83 13.33 -7.90
C ALA A 143 19.88 14.51 -8.89
N GLN A 144 21.03 14.77 -9.50
CA GLN A 144 21.16 15.81 -10.53
C GLN A 144 20.40 15.42 -11.82
N GLU A 145 20.39 14.15 -12.20
CA GLU A 145 19.58 13.67 -13.33
C GLU A 145 18.08 13.85 -13.08
N ILE A 146 17.59 13.59 -11.84
CA ILE A 146 16.21 13.89 -11.46
C ILE A 146 15.94 15.39 -11.58
N ARG A 147 16.81 16.23 -11.04
CA ARG A 147 16.71 17.69 -11.12
C ARG A 147 16.66 18.20 -12.56
N ASP A 148 17.49 17.66 -13.41
CA ASP A 148 17.53 18.01 -14.83
C ASP A 148 16.28 17.52 -15.57
N PHE A 149 15.76 16.36 -15.26
CA PHE A 149 14.47 15.87 -15.78
C PHE A 149 13.32 16.80 -15.38
N VAL A 150 13.24 17.12 -14.09
CA VAL A 150 12.15 17.91 -13.51
C VAL A 150 12.18 19.38 -13.98
N ARG A 151 13.38 20.00 -13.98
CA ARG A 151 13.50 21.45 -14.24
C ARG A 151 13.77 21.78 -15.69
N ASN A 152 14.47 20.93 -16.40
CA ASN A 152 14.98 21.21 -17.74
C ASN A 152 14.35 20.31 -18.82
N GLY A 153 13.43 19.39 -18.44
CA GLY A 153 12.78 18.47 -19.37
C GLY A 153 13.73 17.46 -20.01
N LYS A 154 14.93 17.22 -19.42
CA LYS A 154 15.86 16.23 -19.94
C LYS A 154 15.30 14.83 -19.74
N LYS A 155 15.48 13.97 -20.75
CA LYS A 155 15.07 12.56 -20.64
C LYS A 155 15.96 11.86 -19.60
N LEU A 156 15.32 11.07 -18.73
CA LEU A 156 16.05 10.17 -17.83
C LEU A 156 16.75 9.05 -18.62
N PRO A 157 17.93 8.57 -18.18
CA PRO A 157 18.60 7.42 -18.77
C PRO A 157 17.74 6.16 -18.81
N ASP A 158 18.06 5.24 -19.71
CA ASP A 158 17.44 3.93 -19.70
C ASP A 158 17.74 3.19 -18.38
N HIS A 159 16.77 2.44 -17.86
CA HIS A 159 16.87 1.76 -16.56
C HIS A 159 17.09 2.68 -15.36
N PHE A 160 16.65 3.93 -15.46
CA PHE A 160 16.81 4.90 -14.37
C PHE A 160 16.12 4.46 -13.08
N ASP A 161 15.05 3.70 -13.15
CA ASP A 161 14.36 3.09 -12.02
C ASP A 161 15.30 2.26 -11.13
N MET A 162 16.22 1.49 -11.73
CA MET A 162 17.24 0.74 -10.98
C MET A 162 18.35 1.65 -10.43
N LYS A 163 18.82 2.63 -11.23
CA LYS A 163 19.81 3.62 -10.78
C LYS A 163 19.30 4.39 -9.56
N HIS A 164 18.04 4.85 -9.63
CA HIS A 164 17.36 5.50 -8.52
C HIS A 164 17.29 4.59 -7.28
N ALA A 165 16.89 3.33 -7.45
CA ALA A 165 16.75 2.40 -6.33
C ALA A 165 18.07 2.19 -5.57
N TYR A 166 19.19 2.03 -6.28
CA TYR A 166 20.52 1.95 -5.66
C TYR A 166 20.92 3.26 -4.97
N ALA A 167 20.64 4.40 -5.58
CA ALA A 167 20.93 5.70 -4.98
C ALA A 167 20.10 5.94 -3.72
N ALA A 168 18.81 5.59 -3.74
CA ALA A 168 17.93 5.70 -2.59
C ALA A 168 18.35 4.77 -1.44
N ALA A 169 18.74 3.51 -1.72
CA ALA A 169 19.28 2.62 -0.70
C ALA A 169 20.48 3.26 0.00
N LYS A 170 21.43 3.84 -0.74
CA LYS A 170 22.61 4.53 -0.19
C LYS A 170 22.26 5.81 0.56
N ALA A 171 21.34 6.62 0.04
CA ALA A 171 21.02 7.93 0.60
C ALA A 171 20.41 7.87 2.00
N TYR A 172 19.74 6.78 2.32
CA TYR A 172 19.06 6.57 3.60
C TYR A 172 19.68 5.42 4.42
N ALA A 173 20.84 4.90 4.02
CA ALA A 173 21.58 3.90 4.79
C ALA A 173 22.02 4.48 6.15
N GLY A 174 21.96 3.63 7.18
CA GLY A 174 22.31 4.00 8.54
C GLY A 174 21.17 4.59 9.35
N MET A 175 20.05 4.96 8.74
CA MET A 175 18.85 5.36 9.47
C MET A 175 18.15 4.13 10.06
N THR A 176 17.70 4.23 11.31
CA THR A 176 16.71 3.30 11.87
C THR A 176 15.38 3.45 11.12
N LEU A 177 14.50 2.44 11.24
CA LEU A 177 13.18 2.53 10.62
C LEU A 177 12.36 3.72 11.15
N ALA A 178 12.50 4.05 12.45
CA ALA A 178 11.84 5.19 13.06
C ALA A 178 12.38 6.54 12.54
N GLU A 179 13.70 6.67 12.40
CA GLU A 179 14.32 7.88 11.83
C GLU A 179 13.92 8.07 10.36
N PHE A 180 13.87 6.98 9.58
CA PHE A 180 13.46 7.05 8.20
C PHE A 180 11.97 7.42 8.06
N ASP A 181 11.08 6.82 8.87
CA ASP A 181 9.66 7.18 8.91
C ASP A 181 9.47 8.68 9.25
N ALA A 182 10.19 9.17 10.26
CA ALA A 182 10.15 10.59 10.63
C ALA A 182 10.64 11.49 9.49
N TYR A 183 11.69 11.09 8.77
CA TYR A 183 12.21 11.83 7.62
C TYR A 183 11.19 11.89 6.48
N VAL A 184 10.57 10.75 6.13
CA VAL A 184 9.51 10.68 5.12
C VAL A 184 8.34 11.59 5.49
N LYS A 185 7.86 11.52 6.74
CA LYS A 185 6.73 12.34 7.23
C LYS A 185 7.07 13.83 7.23
N ALA A 186 8.30 14.21 7.58
CA ALA A 186 8.76 15.59 7.52
C ALA A 186 8.81 16.12 6.08
N TYR A 187 9.28 15.31 5.13
CA TYR A 187 9.24 15.67 3.71
C TYR A 187 7.80 15.74 3.18
N ALA A 188 6.97 14.77 3.53
CA ALA A 188 5.55 14.72 3.14
C ALA A 188 4.74 15.93 3.62
N ALA A 189 5.16 16.60 4.69
CA ALA A 189 4.52 17.81 5.21
C ALA A 189 4.86 19.08 4.41
N LYS A 190 5.82 19.00 3.46
CA LYS A 190 6.15 20.17 2.60
C LYS A 190 5.05 20.42 1.57
N PRO A 191 4.83 21.71 1.16
CA PRO A 191 3.91 22.03 0.07
C PRO A 191 4.27 21.28 -1.20
N ALA A 192 3.28 20.68 -1.86
CA ALA A 192 3.46 19.98 -3.12
C ALA A 192 3.74 21.00 -4.24
N ASN A 193 4.87 20.85 -4.94
CA ASN A 193 5.23 21.75 -6.03
C ASN A 193 4.25 21.58 -7.20
N GLY A 194 3.80 22.69 -7.76
CA GLY A 194 2.79 22.71 -8.82
C GLY A 194 1.35 22.69 -8.32
N PHE A 195 1.13 22.81 -7.01
CA PHE A 195 -0.19 22.90 -6.40
C PHE A 195 -0.23 23.93 -5.26
N SER A 196 -1.40 24.52 -5.04
CA SER A 196 -1.71 25.26 -3.82
C SER A 196 -2.75 24.49 -2.99
N GLY A 197 -2.68 24.64 -1.66
CA GLY A 197 -3.63 23.99 -0.76
C GLY A 197 -3.38 22.48 -0.54
N MET A 198 -2.20 21.96 -0.89
CA MET A 198 -1.86 20.56 -0.74
C MET A 198 -0.39 20.37 -0.34
N THR A 199 -0.11 19.46 0.56
CA THR A 199 1.24 18.95 0.83
C THR A 199 1.48 17.65 0.03
N TYR A 200 2.75 17.23 -0.12
CA TYR A 200 3.06 15.96 -0.76
C TYR A 200 2.34 14.77 -0.11
N GLY A 201 2.19 14.76 1.21
CA GLY A 201 1.52 13.69 1.96
C GLY A 201 -0.01 13.72 1.89
N GLU A 202 -0.61 14.71 1.23
CA GLU A 202 -2.07 14.85 1.04
C GLU A 202 -2.51 14.55 -0.39
N SER A 203 -1.60 14.21 -1.28
CA SER A 203 -1.82 14.01 -2.71
C SER A 203 -2.59 12.74 -3.07
N PHE A 204 -3.58 12.37 -2.27
CA PHE A 204 -4.45 11.23 -2.55
C PHE A 204 -5.56 11.60 -3.53
N TYR A 205 -5.77 10.74 -4.52
CA TYR A 205 -6.93 10.84 -5.41
C TYR A 205 -8.19 10.48 -4.61
N LYS A 206 -8.96 11.49 -4.23
CA LYS A 206 -10.11 11.33 -3.33
C LYS A 206 -11.15 10.32 -3.83
N PRO A 207 -11.48 10.24 -5.14
CA PRO A 207 -12.39 9.21 -5.64
C PRO A 207 -11.86 7.79 -5.43
N MET A 208 -10.54 7.57 -5.51
CA MET A 208 -9.97 6.25 -5.27
C MET A 208 -10.02 5.83 -3.80
N LEU A 209 -10.09 6.77 -2.86
CA LEU A 209 -10.30 6.44 -1.45
C LEU A 209 -11.71 5.85 -1.22
N GLU A 210 -12.72 6.28 -1.97
CA GLU A 210 -14.06 5.67 -1.94
C GLU A 210 -14.05 4.22 -2.45
N VAL A 211 -13.13 3.87 -3.38
CA VAL A 211 -12.94 2.48 -3.82
C VAL A 211 -12.44 1.59 -2.68
N PHE A 212 -11.46 2.06 -1.90
CA PHE A 212 -10.98 1.30 -0.73
C PHE A 212 -12.10 1.07 0.29
N GLU A 213 -12.88 2.10 0.58
CA GLU A 213 -13.98 2.02 1.52
C GLU A 213 -15.07 1.04 1.03
N TYR A 214 -15.46 1.16 -0.24
CA TYR A 214 -16.42 0.25 -0.86
C TYR A 214 -15.95 -1.21 -0.84
N LEU A 215 -14.71 -1.47 -1.20
CA LEU A 215 -14.15 -2.82 -1.18
C LEU A 215 -14.07 -3.38 0.24
N LYS A 216 -13.65 -2.57 1.22
CA LYS A 216 -13.60 -2.96 2.63
C LYS A 216 -14.99 -3.38 3.14
N ASP A 217 -16.02 -2.56 2.88
CA ASP A 217 -17.37 -2.82 3.33
C ASP A 217 -18.00 -4.05 2.63
N ASN A 218 -17.46 -4.44 1.47
CA ASN A 218 -17.82 -5.67 0.75
C ASN A 218 -16.87 -6.85 1.06
N GLY A 219 -16.09 -6.78 2.15
CA GLY A 219 -15.27 -7.88 2.66
C GLY A 219 -14.02 -8.18 1.86
N PHE A 220 -13.53 -7.23 1.04
CA PHE A 220 -12.24 -7.38 0.37
C PHE A 220 -11.08 -7.04 1.31
N THR A 221 -10.03 -7.83 1.19
CA THR A 221 -8.70 -7.49 1.71
C THR A 221 -7.88 -6.89 0.57
N TYR A 222 -7.41 -5.65 0.74
CA TYR A 222 -6.58 -5.01 -0.27
C TYR A 222 -5.14 -4.83 0.21
N TYR A 223 -4.21 -4.87 -0.75
CA TYR A 223 -2.78 -4.68 -0.56
C TYR A 223 -2.27 -3.59 -1.50
N VAL A 224 -1.41 -2.72 -0.99
CA VAL A 224 -0.62 -1.79 -1.81
C VAL A 224 0.62 -2.53 -2.30
N VAL A 225 0.86 -2.50 -3.61
CA VAL A 225 1.99 -3.20 -4.27
C VAL A 225 2.72 -2.19 -5.15
N SER A 226 3.60 -1.42 -4.55
CA SER A 226 4.26 -0.26 -5.17
C SER A 226 5.67 -0.57 -5.65
N GLY A 227 6.12 0.16 -6.68
CA GLY A 227 7.52 0.24 -7.08
C GLY A 227 8.38 1.10 -6.16
N SER A 228 7.76 1.97 -5.37
CA SER A 228 8.43 2.83 -4.39
C SER A 228 8.87 2.07 -3.14
N ASP A 229 9.77 2.66 -2.38
CA ASP A 229 10.28 2.07 -1.12
C ASP A 229 9.14 1.74 -0.17
N ARG A 230 9.14 0.52 0.36
CA ARG A 230 8.10 -0.02 1.27
C ARG A 230 7.82 0.89 2.46
N PHE A 231 8.86 1.46 3.06
CA PHE A 231 8.73 2.30 4.25
C PHE A 231 8.24 3.71 3.90
N ILE A 232 8.56 4.22 2.70
CA ILE A 232 7.92 5.44 2.17
C ILE A 232 6.42 5.19 1.99
N CYS A 233 6.06 4.09 1.32
CA CYS A 233 4.65 3.74 1.10
C CYS A 233 3.90 3.62 2.43
N ARG A 234 4.46 2.92 3.43
CA ARG A 234 3.87 2.78 4.77
C ARG A 234 3.60 4.11 5.45
N ALA A 235 4.59 5.00 5.45
CA ALA A 235 4.48 6.33 6.06
C ALA A 235 3.40 7.20 5.40
N LEU A 236 3.23 7.07 4.08
CA LEU A 236 2.19 7.81 3.34
C LEU A 236 0.79 7.24 3.58
N VAL A 237 0.61 5.92 3.42
CA VAL A 237 -0.72 5.31 3.46
C VAL A 237 -1.29 5.14 4.87
N GLU A 238 -0.46 5.30 5.92
CA GLU A 238 -0.92 5.38 7.31
C GLU A 238 -1.99 6.47 7.49
N ARG A 239 -1.84 7.59 6.77
CA ARG A 239 -2.77 8.74 6.80
C ARG A 239 -4.19 8.41 6.35
N ILE A 240 -4.34 7.37 5.55
CA ILE A 240 -5.65 6.88 5.05
C ILE A 240 -6.05 5.55 5.70
N GLY A 241 -5.37 5.16 6.77
CA GLY A 241 -5.71 4.00 7.59
C GLY A 241 -5.41 2.64 6.95
N ILE A 242 -4.51 2.58 5.95
CA ILE A 242 -4.04 1.30 5.40
C ILE A 242 -2.97 0.72 6.34
N PRO A 243 -3.16 -0.50 6.88
CA PRO A 243 -2.20 -1.10 7.80
C PRO A 243 -0.85 -1.38 7.13
N SER A 244 0.26 -1.16 7.84
CA SER A 244 1.62 -1.37 7.32
C SER A 244 1.90 -2.78 6.82
N ASN A 245 1.25 -3.81 7.39
CA ASN A 245 1.35 -5.19 6.93
C ASN A 245 0.58 -5.48 5.63
N ARG A 246 -0.05 -4.48 5.05
CA ARG A 246 -0.72 -4.54 3.73
C ARG A 246 0.03 -3.76 2.65
N VAL A 247 1.29 -3.44 2.90
CA VAL A 247 2.14 -2.66 1.99
C VAL A 247 3.35 -3.49 1.56
N ILE A 248 3.43 -3.74 0.27
CA ILE A 248 4.52 -4.41 -0.44
C ILE A 248 5.19 -3.37 -1.32
N GLY A 249 6.51 -3.24 -1.25
CA GLY A 249 7.25 -2.22 -2.00
C GLY A 249 8.65 -2.67 -2.38
N MET A 250 9.44 -1.73 -2.88
CA MET A 250 10.88 -1.88 -3.02
C MET A 250 11.49 -2.16 -1.64
N ASP A 251 12.42 -3.09 -1.55
CA ASP A 251 13.07 -3.43 -0.30
C ASP A 251 14.57 -3.22 -0.33
N VAL A 252 15.09 -2.75 0.79
CA VAL A 252 16.50 -2.72 1.13
C VAL A 252 16.78 -3.68 2.28
N LYS A 253 18.00 -4.20 2.34
CA LYS A 253 18.43 -5.07 3.44
C LYS A 253 18.44 -4.27 4.74
N LEU A 254 17.89 -4.90 5.77
CA LEU A 254 17.92 -4.39 7.13
C LEU A 254 18.92 -5.20 7.96
N ARG A 255 19.42 -4.59 9.02
CA ARG A 255 20.20 -5.26 10.05
C ARG A 255 19.84 -4.69 11.42
N SER A 256 20.19 -5.43 12.49
CA SER A 256 20.11 -4.87 13.84
C SER A 256 21.16 -3.79 14.05
N THR A 257 20.87 -2.80 14.88
CA THR A 257 21.75 -1.67 15.19
C THR A 257 23.12 -2.09 15.70
N SER A 258 23.23 -3.20 16.43
CA SER A 258 24.50 -3.73 16.96
C SER A 258 25.07 -4.91 16.17
N GLN A 259 24.44 -5.34 15.09
CA GLN A 259 24.83 -6.53 14.31
C GLN A 259 26.21 -6.36 13.63
N GLY A 260 26.63 -5.15 13.31
CA GLY A 260 27.88 -4.89 12.60
C GLY A 260 27.89 -5.55 11.22
N THR A 261 28.96 -6.32 10.93
CA THR A 261 29.13 -7.03 9.65
C THR A 261 28.73 -8.51 9.71
N ALA A 262 28.24 -8.98 10.87
CA ALA A 262 27.80 -10.38 11.00
C ALA A 262 26.59 -10.66 10.12
N GLU A 263 26.53 -11.84 9.51
CA GLU A 263 25.31 -12.29 8.84
C GLU A 263 24.20 -12.56 9.86
N GLY A 264 22.94 -12.24 9.50
CA GLY A 264 21.79 -12.39 10.40
C GLY A 264 21.61 -13.81 10.95
N VAL A 265 22.00 -14.85 10.20
CA VAL A 265 21.97 -16.24 10.64
C VAL A 265 22.95 -16.51 11.81
N ASN A 266 23.98 -15.68 11.96
CA ASN A 266 25.00 -15.79 13.01
C ASN A 266 24.86 -14.73 14.10
N TYR A 267 23.75 -13.97 14.10
CA TYR A 267 23.50 -12.90 15.05
C TYR A 267 22.10 -13.01 15.66
N THR A 268 22.01 -12.87 16.96
CA THR A 268 20.73 -12.81 17.68
C THR A 268 20.50 -11.38 18.16
N MET A 269 19.50 -10.72 17.59
CA MET A 269 19.10 -9.36 17.95
C MET A 269 18.71 -9.26 19.41
N GLY A 270 19.26 -8.29 20.13
CA GLY A 270 18.92 -7.98 21.52
C GLY A 270 17.58 -7.24 21.64
N ARG A 271 17.00 -7.22 22.84
CA ARG A 271 15.68 -6.59 23.09
C ARG A 271 15.69 -5.07 22.96
N GLU A 272 16.84 -4.44 23.19
CA GLU A 272 17.01 -2.98 23.15
C GLU A 272 17.57 -2.49 21.81
N GLU A 273 17.60 -3.37 20.82
CA GLU A 273 18.11 -3.04 19.50
C GLU A 273 16.96 -2.74 18.53
N ASP A 274 17.23 -1.86 17.57
CA ASP A 274 16.34 -1.52 16.48
C ASP A 274 16.85 -2.07 15.14
N LEU A 275 16.00 -1.96 14.12
CA LEU A 275 16.38 -2.25 12.74
C LEU A 275 16.87 -0.98 12.05
N VAL A 276 18.00 -1.11 11.36
CA VAL A 276 18.63 -0.04 10.59
C VAL A 276 18.70 -0.43 9.11
N ARG A 277 18.48 0.54 8.25
CA ARG A 277 18.58 0.40 6.78
C ARG A 277 20.04 0.27 6.36
N THR A 278 20.31 -0.61 5.41
CA THR A 278 21.63 -0.69 4.76
C THR A 278 21.57 -0.04 3.37
N ASP A 279 22.71 0.02 2.70
CA ASP A 279 22.85 0.47 1.31
C ASP A 279 22.63 -0.64 0.26
N GLU A 280 22.21 -1.83 0.71
CA GLU A 280 22.02 -3.01 -0.13
C GLU A 280 20.55 -3.09 -0.59
N LEU A 281 20.32 -2.90 -1.90
CA LEU A 281 19.01 -3.11 -2.52
C LEU A 281 18.71 -4.61 -2.60
N ILE A 282 17.56 -5.04 -2.06
CA ILE A 282 17.07 -6.42 -2.20
C ILE A 282 16.30 -6.57 -3.51
N ILE A 283 15.32 -5.70 -3.75
CA ILE A 283 14.46 -5.78 -4.92
C ILE A 283 13.84 -4.42 -5.26
N LYS A 284 13.87 -4.04 -6.54
CA LYS A 284 12.99 -3.00 -7.09
C LYS A 284 11.70 -3.66 -7.52
N ASN A 285 10.59 -3.31 -6.87
CA ASN A 285 9.31 -4.01 -6.98
C ASN A 285 8.50 -3.53 -8.19
N LEU A 286 9.01 -3.75 -9.40
CA LEU A 286 8.37 -3.38 -10.68
C LEU A 286 8.10 -4.60 -11.54
N LYS A 287 7.08 -4.53 -12.40
CA LYS A 287 6.75 -5.56 -13.39
C LYS A 287 6.57 -6.94 -12.74
N THR A 288 7.29 -7.95 -13.20
CA THR A 288 7.22 -9.32 -12.67
C THR A 288 7.62 -9.41 -11.19
N ASN A 289 8.48 -8.51 -10.70
CA ASN A 289 8.84 -8.49 -9.29
C ASN A 289 7.62 -8.20 -8.38
N LYS A 290 6.64 -7.38 -8.82
CA LYS A 290 5.36 -7.24 -8.10
C LYS A 290 4.66 -8.59 -7.91
N VAL A 291 4.64 -9.44 -8.95
CA VAL A 291 4.03 -10.78 -8.89
C VAL A 291 4.78 -11.70 -7.93
N LEU A 292 6.11 -11.66 -7.95
CA LEU A 292 6.93 -12.47 -7.03
C LEU A 292 6.64 -12.09 -5.58
N GLN A 293 6.61 -10.80 -5.27
CA GLN A 293 6.33 -10.32 -3.92
C GLN A 293 4.90 -10.62 -3.48
N ILE A 294 3.90 -10.46 -4.35
CA ILE A 294 2.52 -10.87 -4.07
C ILE A 294 2.47 -12.36 -3.70
N SER A 295 3.15 -13.21 -4.47
CA SER A 295 3.18 -14.65 -4.21
C SER A 295 3.83 -14.99 -2.88
N GLN A 296 4.92 -14.29 -2.51
CA GLN A 296 5.68 -14.53 -1.28
C GLN A 296 4.98 -14.01 -0.03
N GLU A 297 4.40 -12.80 -0.10
CA GLU A 297 3.87 -12.11 1.09
C GLU A 297 2.37 -12.34 1.30
N ILE A 298 1.59 -12.49 0.24
CA ILE A 298 0.14 -12.74 0.34
C ILE A 298 -0.16 -14.23 0.29
N GLY A 299 0.59 -15.00 -0.50
CA GLY A 299 0.39 -16.45 -0.67
C GLY A 299 -0.89 -16.83 -1.43
N LYS A 300 -1.65 -15.85 -1.90
CA LYS A 300 -2.88 -16.03 -2.66
C LYS A 300 -2.85 -15.17 -3.94
N LYS A 301 -3.46 -15.69 -5.02
CA LYS A 301 -3.61 -14.93 -6.26
C LYS A 301 -4.76 -13.93 -6.12
N PRO A 302 -4.54 -12.63 -6.36
CA PRO A 302 -5.60 -11.62 -6.31
C PRO A 302 -6.73 -11.91 -7.30
N VAL A 303 -7.89 -11.35 -7.03
CA VAL A 303 -9.06 -11.41 -7.92
C VAL A 303 -9.40 -10.04 -8.51
N LEU A 304 -8.80 -8.99 -7.97
CA LEU A 304 -9.00 -7.60 -8.39
C LEU A 304 -7.66 -6.87 -8.37
N SER A 305 -7.39 -6.03 -9.36
CA SER A 305 -6.11 -5.33 -9.48
C SER A 305 -6.30 -3.93 -10.06
N PHE A 306 -5.60 -2.93 -9.47
CA PHE A 306 -5.62 -1.53 -9.89
C PHE A 306 -4.18 -1.04 -10.12
N GLY A 307 -3.99 -0.24 -11.15
CA GLY A 307 -2.70 0.36 -11.51
C GLY A 307 -2.85 1.51 -12.49
N ASN A 308 -1.74 2.06 -12.98
CA ASN A 308 -1.75 3.19 -13.91
C ASN A 308 -0.72 3.07 -15.03
N SER A 309 0.21 2.16 -14.93
CA SER A 309 1.38 2.12 -15.83
C SER A 309 1.69 0.73 -16.36
N GLY A 310 2.56 0.64 -17.38
CA GLY A 310 3.09 -0.63 -17.88
C GLY A 310 3.88 -1.43 -16.82
N GLY A 311 4.28 -0.79 -15.72
CA GLY A 311 4.87 -1.44 -14.55
C GLY A 311 3.92 -2.39 -13.83
N ASP A 312 2.59 -2.20 -14.00
CA ASP A 312 1.52 -2.93 -13.31
C ASP A 312 0.94 -4.07 -14.15
N ALA A 313 1.21 -4.08 -15.45
CA ALA A 313 0.64 -5.07 -16.38
C ALA A 313 0.89 -6.52 -15.94
N ALA A 314 2.06 -6.82 -15.36
CA ALA A 314 2.34 -8.16 -14.82
C ALA A 314 1.44 -8.50 -13.62
N MET A 315 1.18 -7.55 -12.72
CA MET A 315 0.28 -7.70 -11.59
C MET A 315 -1.17 -7.92 -12.06
N HIS A 316 -1.63 -7.15 -13.04
CA HIS A 316 -2.94 -7.33 -13.66
C HIS A 316 -3.09 -8.71 -14.32
N ASN A 317 -2.11 -9.09 -15.15
CA ASN A 317 -2.11 -10.41 -15.80
C ASN A 317 -2.08 -11.56 -14.78
N TYR A 318 -1.40 -11.35 -13.65
CA TYR A 318 -1.40 -12.34 -12.57
C TYR A 318 -2.78 -12.50 -11.94
N ALA A 319 -3.48 -11.39 -11.66
CA ALA A 319 -4.85 -11.40 -11.16
C ALA A 319 -5.81 -12.03 -12.18
N LEU A 320 -5.79 -11.56 -13.44
CA LEU A 320 -6.64 -12.07 -14.52
C LEU A 320 -6.37 -13.55 -14.86
N GLY A 321 -5.17 -14.02 -14.57
CA GLY A 321 -4.79 -15.43 -14.67
C GLY A 321 -5.34 -16.31 -13.54
N ASN A 322 -6.19 -15.82 -12.63
CA ASN A 322 -6.84 -16.64 -11.61
C ASN A 322 -7.92 -17.52 -12.27
N LYS A 323 -7.69 -18.85 -12.25
CA LYS A 323 -8.60 -19.80 -12.88
C LYS A 323 -9.76 -20.26 -11.99
N ARG A 324 -9.71 -19.88 -10.70
CA ARG A 324 -10.70 -20.31 -9.71
C ARG A 324 -11.88 -19.35 -9.63
N TYR A 325 -11.63 -18.06 -9.82
CA TYR A 325 -12.61 -17.03 -9.59
C TYR A 325 -12.73 -16.05 -10.75
N LYS A 326 -13.88 -15.38 -10.83
CA LYS A 326 -14.06 -14.20 -11.68
C LYS A 326 -13.10 -13.10 -11.24
N THR A 327 -12.49 -12.41 -12.20
CA THR A 327 -11.46 -11.40 -11.97
C THR A 327 -11.73 -10.12 -12.74
N ALA A 328 -11.16 -9.00 -12.28
CA ALA A 328 -11.13 -7.75 -13.03
C ALA A 328 -9.82 -6.99 -12.78
N ALA A 329 -9.43 -6.17 -13.75
CA ALA A 329 -8.29 -5.26 -13.65
C ALA A 329 -8.67 -3.86 -14.15
N PHE A 330 -8.20 -2.84 -13.44
CA PHE A 330 -8.50 -1.43 -13.69
C PHE A 330 -7.20 -0.63 -13.86
N MET A 331 -7.15 0.18 -14.91
CA MET A 331 -6.04 1.08 -15.18
C MET A 331 -6.51 2.52 -15.18
N LEU A 332 -5.93 3.32 -14.28
CA LEU A 332 -6.16 4.75 -14.22
C LEU A 332 -5.26 5.46 -15.22
N ILE A 333 -5.81 6.41 -15.95
CA ILE A 333 -5.05 7.29 -16.84
C ILE A 333 -5.08 8.72 -16.32
N ALA A 334 -3.89 9.33 -16.21
CA ALA A 334 -3.74 10.74 -15.85
C ALA A 334 -3.96 11.61 -17.08
N ASP A 335 -5.23 11.85 -17.44
CA ASP A 335 -5.65 12.59 -18.63
C ASP A 335 -6.25 13.98 -18.32
N ASP A 336 -6.21 14.41 -17.07
CA ASP A 336 -6.71 15.71 -16.65
C ASP A 336 -5.60 16.77 -16.63
N ASP A 337 -5.50 17.50 -17.73
CA ASP A 337 -4.56 18.60 -17.89
C ASP A 337 -5.04 19.93 -17.28
N GLN A 338 -6.24 19.97 -16.71
CA GLN A 338 -6.81 21.15 -16.07
C GLN A 338 -6.60 21.14 -14.55
N ARG A 339 -6.83 20.01 -13.93
CA ARG A 339 -6.76 19.83 -12.47
C ARG A 339 -5.46 19.19 -12.01
N ASP A 340 -4.67 18.58 -12.95
CA ASP A 340 -3.38 17.97 -12.70
C ASP A 340 -2.38 18.29 -13.82
N HIS A 341 -1.10 17.94 -13.67
CA HIS A 341 -0.02 18.17 -14.65
C HIS A 341 0.07 17.06 -15.70
N ALA A 342 -1.06 16.60 -16.17
CA ALA A 342 -1.16 15.48 -17.11
C ALA A 342 -0.66 15.81 -18.52
N ASN A 343 -0.14 14.80 -19.20
CA ASN A 343 -0.03 14.79 -20.66
C ASN A 343 -1.22 14.03 -21.25
N ARG A 344 -2.27 14.76 -21.59
CA ARG A 344 -3.56 14.20 -22.01
C ARG A 344 -3.45 13.30 -23.25
N GLU A 345 -2.69 13.73 -24.27
CA GLU A 345 -2.53 12.95 -25.49
C GLU A 345 -1.89 11.57 -25.21
N LYS A 346 -0.80 11.59 -24.46
CA LYS A 346 -0.13 10.35 -24.03
C LYS A 346 -1.04 9.47 -23.19
N ALA A 347 -1.77 10.05 -22.25
CA ALA A 347 -2.68 9.32 -21.37
C ALA A 347 -3.82 8.63 -22.15
N LEU A 348 -4.44 9.33 -23.11
CA LEU A 348 -5.48 8.75 -23.95
C LEU A 348 -4.95 7.60 -24.84
N ALA A 349 -3.75 7.75 -25.41
CA ALA A 349 -3.12 6.70 -26.19
C ALA A 349 -2.82 5.43 -25.33
N LEU A 350 -2.38 5.63 -24.09
CA LEU A 350 -2.20 4.53 -23.14
C LEU A 350 -3.56 3.90 -22.77
N GLY A 351 -4.59 4.69 -22.54
CA GLY A 351 -5.93 4.20 -22.23
C GLY A 351 -6.47 3.26 -23.30
N GLU A 352 -6.24 3.59 -24.56
CA GLU A 352 -6.63 2.71 -25.67
C GLU A 352 -5.85 1.39 -25.67
N GLN A 353 -4.55 1.42 -25.42
CA GLN A 353 -3.74 0.21 -25.27
C GLN A 353 -4.23 -0.68 -24.12
N TRP A 354 -4.62 -0.09 -22.99
CA TRP A 354 -5.13 -0.82 -21.84
C TRP A 354 -6.49 -1.47 -22.10
N ARG A 355 -7.40 -0.78 -22.81
CA ARG A 355 -8.68 -1.39 -23.25
C ARG A 355 -8.44 -2.60 -24.15
N GLN A 356 -7.51 -2.48 -25.12
CA GLN A 356 -7.13 -3.59 -25.99
C GLN A 356 -6.50 -4.76 -25.21
N ALA A 357 -5.82 -4.47 -24.10
CA ALA A 357 -5.30 -5.50 -23.20
C ALA A 357 -6.38 -6.15 -22.31
N GLY A 358 -7.63 -5.68 -22.36
CA GLY A 358 -8.76 -6.21 -21.60
C GLY A 358 -8.89 -5.63 -20.19
N TYR A 359 -8.29 -4.46 -19.93
CA TYR A 359 -8.43 -3.76 -18.65
C TYR A 359 -9.54 -2.70 -18.73
N HIS A 360 -10.26 -2.48 -17.64
CA HIS A 360 -11.15 -1.33 -17.49
C HIS A 360 -10.32 -0.08 -17.29
N VAL A 361 -10.64 0.99 -18.01
CA VAL A 361 -9.88 2.25 -17.94
C VAL A 361 -10.67 3.29 -17.16
N ILE A 362 -10.02 3.90 -16.17
CA ILE A 362 -10.53 4.99 -15.36
C ILE A 362 -9.89 6.29 -15.86
N SER A 363 -10.70 7.26 -16.28
CA SER A 363 -10.26 8.59 -16.69
C SER A 363 -10.31 9.54 -15.49
N MET A 364 -9.18 10.14 -15.12
CA MET A 364 -9.19 11.14 -14.04
C MET A 364 -10.02 12.37 -14.42
N ARG A 365 -10.04 12.72 -15.71
CA ARG A 365 -10.75 13.88 -16.23
C ARG A 365 -12.27 13.69 -16.25
N ASP A 366 -12.71 12.57 -16.81
CA ASP A 366 -14.13 12.36 -17.15
C ASP A 366 -14.87 11.60 -16.05
N ASP A 367 -14.19 10.70 -15.33
CA ASP A 367 -14.81 9.83 -14.33
C ASP A 367 -14.79 10.46 -12.92
N PHE A 368 -13.88 11.41 -12.65
CA PHE A 368 -13.76 12.03 -11.32
C PHE A 368 -14.38 13.43 -11.27
N LYS A 369 -15.20 13.69 -10.26
CA LYS A 369 -15.69 15.05 -9.97
C LYS A 369 -14.61 15.96 -9.40
N THR A 370 -13.66 15.37 -8.69
CA THR A 370 -12.46 16.06 -8.15
C THR A 370 -11.31 15.07 -8.12
N ILE A 371 -10.05 15.56 -8.14
CA ILE A 371 -8.87 14.69 -7.96
C ILE A 371 -8.45 14.71 -6.50
N TYR A 372 -8.01 15.86 -6.00
CA TYR A 372 -7.43 16.01 -4.65
C TYR A 372 -8.40 16.58 -3.61
N GLY A 373 -9.64 16.90 -4.02
CA GLY A 373 -10.65 17.51 -3.15
C GLY A 373 -10.73 19.04 -3.29
N ASN A 374 -11.66 19.63 -2.54
CA ASN A 374 -11.89 21.06 -2.55
C ASN A 374 -10.71 21.81 -1.93
N GLY A 375 -10.36 22.97 -2.49
CA GLY A 375 -9.30 23.83 -1.98
C GLY A 375 -7.90 23.51 -2.54
N VAL A 376 -7.73 22.44 -3.30
CA VAL A 376 -6.50 22.18 -4.06
C VAL A 376 -6.62 22.75 -5.47
N THR A 377 -5.63 23.53 -5.87
CA THR A 377 -5.58 24.16 -7.20
C THR A 377 -4.22 23.88 -7.83
N LYS A 378 -4.23 23.47 -9.10
CA LYS A 378 -3.03 23.37 -9.92
C LYS A 378 -2.42 24.77 -10.12
N THR A 379 -1.09 24.86 -9.97
CA THR A 379 -0.29 26.06 -10.21
C THR A 379 0.92 25.70 -11.07
N ASP A 380 1.65 26.68 -11.56
CA ASP A 380 2.92 26.42 -12.22
C ASP A 380 3.95 25.84 -11.24
N PHE A 381 4.86 25.03 -11.76
CA PHE A 381 5.99 24.55 -10.97
C PHE A 381 6.91 25.72 -10.63
N THR A 382 7.34 25.78 -9.37
CA THR A 382 8.29 26.77 -8.89
C THR A 382 9.57 26.09 -8.44
N PHE A 383 10.70 26.57 -8.94
CA PHE A 383 12.01 26.06 -8.54
C PHE A 383 12.83 27.21 -7.98
N PRO A 384 13.42 27.08 -6.77
CA PRO A 384 14.31 28.11 -6.22
C PRO A 384 15.44 28.40 -7.21
N SER A 385 15.71 29.69 -7.43
CA SER A 385 16.93 30.12 -8.09
C SER A 385 18.12 29.69 -7.24
N ARG A 386 19.15 29.12 -7.85
CA ARG A 386 20.41 28.78 -7.19
C ARG A 386 21.12 30.01 -6.69
#